data_a162091a2699e46ef4410a639ccc0b6a
#
_entry.id   a162091a2699e46ef4410a639ccc0b6a
#
_cell.length_a   1.000
_cell.length_b   1.000
_cell.length_c   1.000
_cell.angle_alpha   90.00
_cell.angle_beta   90.00
_cell.angle_gamma   90.00
#
_symmetry.space_group_name_H-M   'P 1'
#
loop_
_entity.id
_entity.type
_entity.pdbx_description
1 polymer ?
#
loop_
_entity_poly.entity_id
_entity_poly.type
_entity_poly.pdbx_seq_one_letter_code
_entity_poly.pdbx_strand_id
1 'polypeptide(L)'
;GCFLTRVPGTWDTVYYPDPGVSNRKFIEIAGWRIFLTHTPESHYNDLADDIRPETVIGSGRADIFLFGHTHIAEIRRRNGTVCINPGHMSSDESRGCPLTFALLEIDPDELTVSIFQLPGPHPRIRKTYRKSDLR
;
A
#
# COMPACT_ATOMS: atom_id res chain seq x y z
N GLY A 1 -0.74 -21.19 7.61
CA GLY A 1 -0.09 -20.88 6.34
C GLY A 1 -0.09 -19.41 6.03
N CYS A 2 0.72 -19.02 5.05
CA CYS A 2 0.79 -17.64 4.58
C CYS A 2 0.06 -17.52 3.25
N PHE A 3 -0.67 -16.42 3.06
CA PHE A 3 -1.25 -16.07 1.78
C PHE A 3 -0.39 -15.00 1.13
N LEU A 4 -0.13 -15.14 -0.17
CA LEU A 4 0.52 -14.11 -0.97
C LEU A 4 -0.54 -13.42 -1.83
N THR A 5 -0.63 -12.10 -1.71
CA THR A 5 -1.35 -11.27 -2.66
C THR A 5 -0.42 -10.19 -3.17
N ARG A 6 -0.57 -9.83 -4.45
CA ARG A 6 0.28 -8.83 -5.08
C ARG A 6 -0.47 -8.09 -6.18
N VAL A 7 0.04 -6.92 -6.50
CA VAL A 7 -0.29 -6.19 -7.73
C VAL A 7 1.00 -5.97 -8.52
N PRO A 8 0.94 -5.90 -9.86
CA PRO A 8 2.13 -5.69 -10.68
C PRO A 8 2.65 -4.26 -10.55
N GLY A 9 3.98 -4.10 -10.68
CA GLY A 9 4.61 -2.80 -10.87
C GLY A 9 4.43 -2.30 -12.30
N THR A 10 4.63 -1.00 -12.51
CA THR A 10 4.40 -0.36 -13.83
C THR A 10 5.32 -0.88 -14.94
N TRP A 11 6.44 -1.48 -14.59
CA TRP A 11 7.39 -2.08 -15.54
C TRP A 11 7.28 -3.58 -15.65
N ASP A 12 6.37 -4.22 -14.89
CA ASP A 12 6.13 -5.64 -15.00
C ASP A 12 5.37 -5.94 -16.30
N THR A 13 5.73 -7.03 -16.95
CA THR A 13 5.05 -7.44 -18.20
C THR A 13 3.56 -7.70 -18.00
N VAL A 14 3.15 -8.09 -16.79
CA VAL A 14 1.75 -8.37 -16.44
C VAL A 14 0.95 -7.11 -16.09
N TYR A 15 1.59 -5.94 -16.05
CA TYR A 15 0.89 -4.66 -15.86
C TYR A 15 0.12 -4.26 -17.12
N TYR A 16 0.67 -4.60 -18.29
CA TYR A 16 0.02 -4.34 -19.57
C TYR A 16 -1.19 -5.26 -19.74
N PRO A 17 -2.05 -5.01 -20.75
CA PRO A 17 -3.36 -5.64 -20.83
C PRO A 17 -3.30 -7.17 -20.82
N ASP A 18 -3.44 -7.72 -19.64
CA ASP A 18 -3.68 -9.13 -19.40
C ASP A 18 -5.00 -9.24 -18.63
N PRO A 19 -6.07 -9.75 -19.26
CA PRO A 19 -7.36 -9.82 -18.59
C PRO A 19 -7.39 -10.72 -17.35
N GLY A 20 -6.35 -11.55 -17.16
CA GLY A 20 -6.21 -12.38 -15.98
C GLY A 20 -5.51 -11.69 -14.80
N VAL A 21 -5.02 -10.45 -14.98
CA VAL A 21 -4.25 -9.73 -13.97
C VAL A 21 -4.94 -8.43 -13.59
N SER A 22 -5.16 -8.23 -12.28
CA SER A 22 -5.67 -6.97 -11.75
C SER A 22 -4.52 -6.07 -11.35
N ASN A 23 -4.43 -4.88 -11.94
CA ASN A 23 -3.41 -3.89 -11.58
C ASN A 23 -3.62 -3.33 -10.17
N ARG A 24 -4.85 -3.35 -9.69
CA ARG A 24 -5.24 -2.91 -8.35
C ARG A 24 -6.26 -3.84 -7.74
N LYS A 25 -6.26 -3.96 -6.42
CA LYS A 25 -7.15 -4.90 -5.72
C LYS A 25 -7.72 -4.29 -4.45
N PHE A 26 -8.95 -4.68 -4.15
CA PHE A 26 -9.51 -4.55 -2.81
C PHE A 26 -9.42 -5.91 -2.11
N ILE A 27 -8.91 -5.89 -0.88
CA ILE A 27 -8.90 -7.06 0.02
C ILE A 27 -9.47 -6.64 1.37
N GLU A 28 -9.90 -7.62 2.16
CA GLU A 28 -10.40 -7.37 3.50
C GLU A 28 -9.67 -8.27 4.50
N ILE A 29 -9.18 -7.67 5.58
CA ILE A 29 -8.52 -8.38 6.67
C ILE A 29 -9.10 -7.85 7.99
N ALA A 30 -9.66 -8.75 8.80
CA ALA A 30 -10.24 -8.41 10.10
C ALA A 30 -11.24 -7.24 10.05
N GLY A 31 -12.02 -7.16 8.97
CA GLY A 31 -13.00 -6.10 8.76
C GLY A 31 -12.41 -4.78 8.26
N TRP A 32 -11.11 -4.69 8.04
CA TRP A 32 -10.46 -3.54 7.41
C TRP A 32 -10.44 -3.72 5.90
N ARG A 33 -10.94 -2.73 5.17
CA ARG A 33 -10.93 -2.71 3.71
C ARG A 33 -9.62 -2.10 3.24
N ILE A 34 -8.86 -2.87 2.47
CA ILE A 34 -7.52 -2.51 2.03
C ILE A 34 -7.51 -2.38 0.52
N PHE A 35 -7.11 -1.22 0.02
CA PHE A 35 -6.84 -1.01 -1.39
C PHE A 35 -5.35 -1.15 -1.65
N LEU A 36 -4.99 -2.04 -2.56
CA LEU A 36 -3.62 -2.34 -2.93
C LEU A 36 -3.36 -1.88 -4.35
N THR A 37 -2.37 -1.01 -4.52
CA THR A 37 -1.98 -0.44 -5.81
C THR A 37 -0.47 -0.21 -5.85
N HIS A 38 0.15 -0.37 -7.02
CA HIS A 38 1.56 0.00 -7.15
C HIS A 38 1.73 1.52 -7.15
N THR A 39 0.88 2.24 -7.89
CA THR A 39 0.97 3.71 -8.01
C THR A 39 -0.06 4.40 -7.11
N PRO A 40 0.29 5.55 -6.51
CA PRO A 40 -0.67 6.33 -5.71
C PRO A 40 -1.70 7.08 -6.56
N GLU A 41 -1.45 7.20 -7.85
CA GLU A 41 -2.30 7.90 -8.81
C GLU A 41 -2.44 7.07 -10.08
N SER A 42 -3.35 7.49 -10.96
CA SER A 42 -3.48 6.89 -12.29
C SER A 42 -2.17 7.02 -13.06
N HIS A 43 -1.87 6.01 -13.87
CA HIS A 43 -0.64 5.90 -14.64
C HIS A 43 -0.98 5.73 -16.12
N TYR A 44 -0.10 6.18 -17.01
CA TYR A 44 -0.34 6.07 -18.46
C TYR A 44 -0.43 4.63 -18.96
N ASN A 45 0.09 3.66 -18.18
CA ASN A 45 -0.04 2.23 -18.49
C ASN A 45 -1.37 1.62 -18.01
N ASP A 46 -2.21 2.38 -17.33
CA ASP A 46 -3.48 1.86 -16.82
C ASP A 46 -4.40 1.45 -17.97
N LEU A 47 -5.19 0.42 -17.71
CA LEU A 47 -6.28 0.02 -18.59
C LEU A 47 -7.48 0.98 -18.37
N ALA A 48 -8.35 1.06 -19.36
CA ALA A 48 -9.53 1.93 -19.28
C ALA A 48 -10.44 1.62 -18.09
N ASP A 49 -10.51 0.34 -17.69
CA ASP A 49 -11.36 -0.13 -16.59
C ASP A 49 -10.64 -0.18 -15.24
N ASP A 50 -9.35 0.18 -15.19
CA ASP A 50 -8.62 0.20 -13.94
C ASP A 50 -9.19 1.25 -12.98
N ILE A 51 -9.27 0.87 -11.72
CA ILE A 51 -9.69 1.78 -10.67
C ILE A 51 -8.68 2.92 -10.57
N ARG A 52 -9.17 4.16 -10.54
CA ARG A 52 -8.32 5.33 -10.33
C ARG A 52 -8.00 5.47 -8.86
N PRO A 53 -6.72 5.34 -8.44
CA PRO A 53 -6.35 5.39 -7.02
C PRO A 53 -6.80 6.67 -6.33
N GLU A 54 -6.69 7.80 -7.02
CA GLU A 54 -7.07 9.11 -6.50
C GLU A 54 -8.57 9.21 -6.13
N THR A 55 -9.40 8.33 -6.67
CA THR A 55 -10.84 8.31 -6.34
C THR A 55 -11.15 7.47 -5.10
N VAL A 56 -10.20 6.70 -4.60
CA VAL A 56 -10.40 5.80 -3.46
C VAL A 56 -10.24 6.53 -2.14
N ILE A 57 -9.25 7.42 -2.05
CA ILE A 57 -9.00 8.19 -0.82
C ILE A 57 -10.18 9.14 -0.58
N GLY A 58 -10.74 9.09 0.63
CA GLY A 58 -11.88 9.93 1.00
C GLY A 58 -13.23 9.48 0.47
N SER A 59 -13.27 8.40 -0.31
CA SER A 59 -14.52 7.85 -0.85
C SER A 59 -15.28 6.95 0.14
N GLY A 60 -14.64 6.56 1.23
CA GLY A 60 -15.17 5.55 2.16
C GLY A 60 -15.02 4.10 1.67
N ARG A 61 -14.37 3.88 0.53
CA ARG A 61 -14.21 2.54 -0.05
C ARG A 61 -13.06 1.74 0.58
N ALA A 62 -12.06 2.42 1.14
CA ALA A 62 -10.92 1.80 1.79
C ALA A 62 -10.60 2.47 3.12
N ASP A 63 -10.23 1.65 4.10
CA ASP A 63 -9.70 2.11 5.39
C ASP A 63 -8.17 2.25 5.32
N ILE A 64 -7.54 1.40 4.51
CA ILE A 64 -6.10 1.36 4.30
C ILE A 64 -5.82 1.45 2.80
N PHE A 65 -4.89 2.31 2.42
CA PHE A 65 -4.43 2.51 1.04
C PHE A 65 -2.94 2.16 0.99
N LEU A 66 -2.62 0.97 0.45
CA LEU A 66 -1.25 0.50 0.30
C LEU A 66 -0.74 0.80 -1.10
N PHE A 67 0.36 1.53 -1.20
CA PHE A 67 0.95 1.91 -2.47
C PHE A 67 2.48 1.87 -2.44
N GLY A 68 3.10 1.95 -3.60
CA GLY A 68 4.54 1.97 -3.77
C GLY A 68 4.97 3.05 -4.75
N HIS A 69 5.76 2.68 -5.72
CA HIS A 69 6.22 3.48 -6.86
C HIS A 69 7.22 4.60 -6.52
N THR A 70 6.95 5.42 -5.50
CA THR A 70 7.81 6.54 -5.13
C THR A 70 9.11 6.10 -4.46
N HIS A 71 9.17 4.87 -3.94
CA HIS A 71 10.25 4.30 -3.13
C HIS A 71 10.46 4.99 -1.78
N ILE A 72 9.58 5.90 -1.39
CA ILE A 72 9.66 6.66 -0.14
C ILE A 72 8.69 6.05 0.87
N ALA A 73 9.23 5.54 1.97
CA ALA A 73 8.40 5.00 3.05
C ALA A 73 7.61 6.12 3.72
N GLU A 74 6.30 5.91 3.86
CA GLU A 74 5.45 6.88 4.58
C GLU A 74 4.24 6.20 5.20
N ILE A 75 3.76 6.78 6.30
CA ILE A 75 2.49 6.44 6.95
C ILE A 75 1.77 7.75 7.19
N ARG A 76 0.58 7.92 6.58
CA ARG A 76 -0.15 9.17 6.64
C ARG A 76 -1.65 8.94 6.59
N ARG A 77 -2.41 9.66 7.42
CA ARG A 77 -3.87 9.67 7.35
C ARG A 77 -4.33 10.75 6.37
N ARG A 78 -5.23 10.40 5.48
CA ARG A 78 -5.88 11.33 4.55
C ARG A 78 -7.36 11.00 4.45
N ASN A 79 -8.21 11.96 4.82
CA ASN A 79 -9.67 11.85 4.65
C ASN A 79 -10.26 10.50 5.13
N GLY A 80 -9.88 10.07 6.33
CA GLY A 80 -10.39 8.83 6.91
C GLY A 80 -9.71 7.54 6.41
N THR A 81 -8.68 7.65 5.58
CA THR A 81 -7.91 6.52 5.05
C THR A 81 -6.47 6.59 5.52
N VAL A 82 -5.92 5.48 5.98
CA VAL A 82 -4.50 5.36 6.32
C VAL A 82 -3.72 5.00 5.06
N CYS A 83 -2.90 5.91 4.59
CA CYS A 83 -2.06 5.73 3.40
C CYS A 83 -0.67 5.26 3.82
N ILE A 84 -0.24 4.14 3.27
CA ILE A 84 1.02 3.48 3.65
C ILE A 84 1.83 3.16 2.40
N ASN A 85 3.05 3.66 2.36
CA ASN A 85 4.06 3.20 1.41
C ASN A 85 5.18 2.51 2.21
N PRO A 86 5.42 1.22 1.99
CA PRO A 86 6.47 0.49 2.71
C PRO A 86 7.90 0.90 2.28
N GLY A 87 8.04 1.69 1.23
CA GLY A 87 9.33 1.99 0.62
C GLY A 87 9.69 0.96 -0.44
N HIS A 88 10.99 0.63 -0.54
CA HIS A 88 11.46 -0.33 -1.54
C HIS A 88 12.45 -1.33 -0.96
N MET A 89 12.55 -2.48 -1.62
CA MET A 89 13.44 -3.57 -1.28
C MET A 89 14.38 -3.96 -2.45
N SER A 90 14.59 -3.04 -3.39
CA SER A 90 15.52 -3.29 -4.49
C SER A 90 16.96 -3.35 -3.97
N SER A 91 17.85 -4.04 -4.72
CA SER A 91 19.23 -4.28 -4.30
C SER A 91 20.06 -2.99 -4.13
N ASP A 92 19.67 -1.93 -4.81
CA ASP A 92 20.30 -0.62 -4.75
C ASP A 92 19.38 0.39 -4.09
N GLU A 93 19.96 1.38 -3.39
CA GLU A 93 19.21 2.51 -2.89
C GLU A 93 18.66 3.31 -4.08
N SER A 94 17.37 3.15 -4.33
CA SER A 94 16.71 3.84 -5.42
C SER A 94 16.39 5.27 -5.01
N ARG A 95 16.83 6.24 -5.81
CA ARG A 95 16.58 7.67 -5.58
C ARG A 95 17.09 8.16 -4.21
N GLY A 96 18.15 7.53 -3.70
CA GLY A 96 18.70 7.86 -2.39
C GLY A 96 17.86 7.39 -1.21
N CYS A 97 16.83 6.58 -1.43
CA CYS A 97 15.98 6.05 -0.36
C CYS A 97 16.56 4.74 0.18
N PRO A 98 16.59 4.55 1.51
CA PRO A 98 17.05 3.30 2.10
C PRO A 98 16.09 2.15 1.84
N LEU A 99 16.57 0.92 2.01
CA LEU A 99 15.74 -0.28 1.96
C LEU A 99 14.80 -0.30 3.16
N THR A 100 13.51 -0.43 2.91
CA THR A 100 12.49 -0.46 3.95
C THR A 100 11.38 -1.45 3.62
N PHE A 101 10.68 -1.93 4.65
CA PHE A 101 9.44 -2.70 4.51
C PHE A 101 8.50 -2.35 5.65
N ALA A 102 7.22 -2.66 5.47
CA ALA A 102 6.20 -2.41 6.48
C ALA A 102 5.66 -3.71 7.07
N LEU A 103 5.36 -3.68 8.35
CA LEU A 103 4.60 -4.70 9.05
C LEU A 103 3.28 -4.07 9.53
N LEU A 104 2.17 -4.69 9.19
CA LEU A 104 0.84 -4.29 9.63
C LEU A 104 0.31 -5.34 10.60
N GLU A 105 -0.01 -4.90 11.81
CA GLU A 105 -0.69 -5.71 12.82
C GLU A 105 -2.13 -5.24 12.89
N ILE A 106 -3.05 -6.10 12.48
CA ILE A 106 -4.45 -5.73 12.25
C ILE A 106 -5.35 -6.60 13.13
N ASP A 107 -6.14 -5.96 13.98
CA ASP A 107 -7.28 -6.58 14.63
C ASP A 107 -8.57 -5.80 14.26
N PRO A 108 -9.78 -6.27 14.66
CA PRO A 108 -11.01 -5.61 14.24
C PRO A 108 -11.12 -4.12 14.61
N ASP A 109 -10.43 -3.69 15.66
CA ASP A 109 -10.56 -2.33 16.19
C ASP A 109 -9.34 -1.45 15.93
N GLU A 110 -8.16 -2.06 15.70
CA GLU A 110 -6.90 -1.34 15.72
C GLU A 110 -5.94 -1.82 14.63
N LEU A 111 -5.22 -0.88 14.06
CA LEU A 111 -4.14 -1.09 13.10
C LEU A 111 -2.85 -0.50 13.67
N THR A 112 -1.81 -1.30 13.77
CA THR A 112 -0.45 -0.80 14.04
C THR A 112 0.41 -1.01 12.80
N VAL A 113 1.02 0.06 12.31
CA VAL A 113 1.93 0.04 11.17
C VAL A 113 3.33 0.36 11.63
N SER A 114 4.27 -0.52 11.30
CA SER A 114 5.69 -0.31 11.59
C SER A 114 6.47 -0.35 10.28
N ILE A 115 7.33 0.63 10.05
CA ILE A 115 8.27 0.65 8.92
C ILE A 115 9.67 0.40 9.45
N PHE A 116 10.29 -0.65 8.95
CA PHE A 116 11.65 -1.07 9.30
C PHE A 116 12.61 -0.66 8.21
N GLN A 117 13.74 -0.09 8.61
CA GLN A 117 14.85 0.21 7.71
C GLN A 117 15.94 -0.85 7.88
N LEU A 118 16.45 -1.37 6.77
CA LEU A 118 17.54 -2.35 6.78
C LEU A 118 18.91 -1.65 6.67
N PRO A 119 19.95 -2.20 7.32
CA PRO A 119 19.89 -3.21 8.36
C PRO A 119 19.44 -2.63 9.70
N GLY A 120 18.74 -3.40 10.51
CA GLY A 120 18.39 -2.99 11.87
C GLY A 120 17.12 -3.66 12.37
N PRO A 121 17.08 -3.99 13.69
CA PRO A 121 15.93 -4.71 14.27
C PRO A 121 14.79 -3.79 14.72
N HIS A 122 14.98 -2.47 14.73
CA HIS A 122 14.00 -1.54 15.28
C HIS A 122 13.21 -0.82 14.17
N PRO A 123 11.92 -0.56 14.37
CA PRO A 123 11.16 0.22 13.41
C PRO A 123 11.65 1.67 13.37
N ARG A 124 11.75 2.21 12.15
CA ARG A 124 12.04 3.62 11.92
C ARG A 124 10.84 4.50 12.24
N ILE A 125 9.64 4.01 11.88
CA ILE A 125 8.37 4.70 12.09
C ILE A 125 7.38 3.65 12.59
N ARG A 126 6.56 4.04 13.58
CA ARG A 126 5.47 3.20 14.08
C ARG A 126 4.28 4.08 14.43
N LYS A 127 3.12 3.74 13.91
CA LYS A 127 1.86 4.45 14.18
C LYS A 127 0.73 3.48 14.42
N THR A 128 -0.16 3.85 15.33
CA THR A 128 -1.35 3.07 15.66
C THR A 128 -2.60 3.89 15.41
N TYR A 129 -3.60 3.27 14.79
CA TYR A 129 -4.89 3.87 14.45
C TYR A 129 -6.02 3.02 14.99
N ARG A 130 -7.00 3.65 15.61
CA ARG A 130 -8.26 3.00 15.94
C ARG A 130 -9.22 3.17 14.78
N LYS A 131 -9.94 2.10 14.43
CA LYS A 131 -10.88 2.12 13.32
C LYS A 131 -11.99 3.16 13.53
N SER A 132 -12.47 3.30 14.76
CA SER A 132 -13.49 4.30 15.11
C SER A 132 -13.04 5.75 14.87
N ASP A 133 -11.73 6.02 14.92
CA ASP A 133 -11.19 7.37 14.73
C ASP A 133 -11.05 7.74 13.24
N LEU A 134 -11.20 6.79 12.32
CA LEU A 134 -11.08 7.01 10.88
C LEU A 134 -12.39 7.48 10.23
N ARG A 135 -13.50 7.29 10.91
CA ARG A 135 -14.84 7.56 10.38
C ARG A 135 -15.51 8.74 11.04
#